data_6e75660f8ad5b23f54fd9d93c58130b4
#
_entry.id   6e75660f8ad5b23f54fd9d93c58130b4
#
_cell.length_a   1.000
_cell.length_b   1.000
_cell.length_c   1.000
_cell.angle_alpha   90.00
_cell.angle_beta   90.00
_cell.angle_gamma   90.00
#
_symmetry.space_group_name_H-M   'P 1'
#
loop_
_entity.id
_entity.type
_entity.pdbx_description
1 polymer ?
#
loop_
_entity_poly.entity_id
_entity_poly.type
_entity_poly.pdbx_seq_one_letter_code
_entity_poly.pdbx_strand_id
1 'polypeptide(L)'
;RPVTTQAVTDNNDLDNNINSQQDSDVVVTSAIQTNAAINPGNSGGALVDSSGALVGITSSIASLTSNGSSSGQSGNIGIGFAIPSAQVKSVVEQLIANGTVKHPQLGIRASNGTSGTQLGAQVEDITQGSAAAQAGLQKGDLITAIDGTPVVGSESLVAQVRSHEVGKEVTLSVLRGSETLELKVTLGAAN
;
A
#
# COMPACT_ATOMS: atom_id res chain seq x y z
N ARG A 1 -14.35 -2.93 0.28
CA ARG A 1 -13.61 -1.79 0.86
C ARG A 1 -12.13 -2.19 0.88
N PRO A 2 -11.23 -1.48 0.21
CA PRO A 2 -9.82 -1.81 0.24
C PRO A 2 -9.29 -1.68 1.67
N VAL A 3 -8.48 -2.63 2.10
CA VAL A 3 -7.84 -2.65 3.41
C VAL A 3 -6.33 -2.67 3.19
N THR A 4 -5.62 -1.83 3.92
CA THR A 4 -4.16 -1.80 3.91
C THR A 4 -3.64 -2.93 4.80
N THR A 5 -2.77 -3.79 4.28
CA THR A 5 -2.12 -4.86 5.04
C THR A 5 -0.62 -4.64 5.08
N GLN A 6 -0.02 -4.94 6.23
CA GLN A 6 1.43 -5.00 6.40
C GLN A 6 1.87 -6.46 6.34
N ALA A 7 2.80 -6.78 5.46
CA ALA A 7 3.50 -8.05 5.49
C ALA A 7 4.84 -7.82 6.21
N VAL A 8 5.03 -8.46 7.35
CA VAL A 8 6.32 -8.51 8.04
C VAL A 8 7.07 -9.70 7.48
N THR A 9 8.21 -9.47 6.84
CA THR A 9 9.13 -10.54 6.46
C THR A 9 10.08 -10.79 7.63
N ASP A 10 9.92 -11.96 8.28
CA ASP A 10 10.87 -12.45 9.28
C ASP A 10 12.19 -12.83 8.57
N ASN A 11 13.18 -11.95 8.63
CA ASN A 11 14.55 -12.32 8.37
C ASN A 11 15.18 -12.78 9.69
N ASN A 12 15.16 -14.09 9.90
CA ASN A 12 15.85 -14.75 11.00
C ASN A 12 17.32 -14.91 10.65
N ASP A 13 18.11 -13.85 10.73
CA ASP A 13 19.57 -13.92 10.78
C ASP A 13 20.04 -13.41 12.14
N LEU A 14 20.46 -14.39 12.94
CA LEU A 14 21.13 -14.19 14.21
C LEU A 14 22.51 -13.59 13.96
N ASP A 15 22.64 -12.29 14.01
CA ASP A 15 23.90 -11.65 14.34
C ASP A 15 23.69 -10.38 15.17
N ASN A 16 24.23 -10.45 16.38
CA ASN A 16 24.29 -9.39 17.36
C ASN A 16 25.05 -8.17 16.81
N ASN A 17 24.35 -7.10 16.47
CA ASN A 17 24.90 -5.76 16.63
C ASN A 17 23.79 -4.74 16.86
N ILE A 18 23.77 -4.21 18.08
CA ILE A 18 22.84 -3.19 18.57
C ILE A 18 23.25 -1.86 17.90
N ASN A 19 22.65 -1.47 16.84
CA ASN A 19 22.39 -0.09 16.39
C ASN A 19 22.09 0.00 14.87
N SER A 20 21.05 -0.64 14.40
CA SER A 20 20.49 -0.30 13.09
C SER A 20 18.98 -0.15 13.25
N GLN A 21 18.49 1.04 12.96
CA GLN A 21 17.11 1.25 12.61
C GLN A 21 16.79 0.23 11.52
N GLN A 22 16.15 -0.87 11.92
CA GLN A 22 15.58 -1.82 10.98
C GLN A 22 14.46 -1.10 10.26
N ASP A 23 14.76 -0.57 9.07
CA ASP A 23 13.76 -0.41 8.02
C ASP A 23 13.27 -1.83 7.69
N SER A 24 12.34 -2.32 8.49
CA SER A 24 11.54 -3.46 8.09
C SER A 24 10.80 -3.00 6.83
N ASP A 25 11.09 -3.63 5.69
CA ASP A 25 10.41 -3.41 4.42
C ASP A 25 8.92 -3.75 4.61
N VAL A 26 8.18 -2.80 5.15
CA VAL A 26 6.73 -2.90 5.31
C VAL A 26 6.12 -2.74 3.93
N VAL A 27 5.76 -3.85 3.31
CA VAL A 27 5.05 -3.84 2.04
C VAL A 27 3.59 -3.49 2.30
N VAL A 28 3.25 -2.24 2.01
CA VAL A 28 1.87 -1.76 2.11
C VAL A 28 1.18 -1.98 0.77
N THR A 29 0.12 -2.78 0.75
CA THR A 29 -0.67 -3.07 -0.45
C THR A 29 -2.15 -2.86 -0.18
N SER A 30 -2.90 -2.47 -1.21
CA SER A 30 -4.36 -2.51 -1.19
C SER A 30 -4.82 -3.95 -1.36
N ALA A 31 -5.57 -4.49 -0.40
CA ALA A 31 -6.01 -5.88 -0.42
C ALA A 31 -7.51 -6.02 -0.23
N ILE A 32 -8.08 -7.09 -0.76
CA ILE A 32 -9.46 -7.50 -0.47
C ILE A 32 -9.44 -8.29 0.82
N GLN A 33 -10.17 -7.84 1.82
CA GLN A 33 -10.43 -8.60 3.03
C GLN A 33 -11.55 -9.61 2.78
N THR A 34 -11.33 -10.85 3.21
CA THR A 34 -12.30 -11.95 3.08
C THR A 34 -12.39 -12.75 4.38
N ASN A 35 -13.56 -13.33 4.64
CA ASN A 35 -13.76 -14.33 5.69
C ASN A 35 -13.71 -15.77 5.15
N ALA A 36 -13.33 -15.98 3.90
CA ALA A 36 -13.09 -17.30 3.36
C ALA A 36 -12.02 -18.03 4.20
N ALA A 37 -12.08 -19.34 4.25
CA ALA A 37 -11.16 -20.17 5.02
C ALA A 37 -9.78 -20.19 4.37
N ILE A 38 -8.99 -19.14 4.61
CA ILE A 38 -7.60 -19.04 4.16
C ILE A 38 -6.71 -19.63 5.25
N ASN A 39 -5.92 -20.64 4.91
CA ASN A 39 -4.98 -21.31 5.82
C ASN A 39 -3.60 -21.35 5.18
N PRO A 40 -2.53 -21.63 5.95
CA PRO A 40 -1.21 -21.88 5.40
C PRO A 40 -1.27 -22.94 4.29
N GLY A 41 -0.69 -22.63 3.13
CA GLY A 41 -0.78 -23.44 1.91
C GLY A 41 -1.75 -22.91 0.84
N ASN A 42 -2.69 -22.05 1.21
CA ASN A 42 -3.61 -21.43 0.24
C ASN A 42 -3.01 -20.20 -0.47
N SER A 43 -1.86 -19.69 -0.03
CA SER A 43 -1.18 -18.54 -0.66
C SER A 43 -0.89 -18.80 -2.13
N GLY A 44 -1.23 -17.84 -3.00
CA GLY A 44 -1.16 -17.99 -4.46
C GLY A 44 -2.41 -18.63 -5.07
N GLY A 45 -3.35 -19.11 -4.26
CA GLY A 45 -4.62 -19.67 -4.73
C GLY A 45 -5.60 -18.60 -5.22
N ALA A 46 -6.55 -19.00 -6.05
CA ALA A 46 -7.58 -18.11 -6.56
C ALA A 46 -8.67 -17.85 -5.52
N LEU A 47 -9.01 -16.58 -5.30
CA LEU A 47 -10.25 -16.17 -4.67
C LEU A 47 -11.28 -15.91 -5.77
N VAL A 48 -12.36 -16.67 -5.78
CA VAL A 48 -13.43 -16.57 -6.77
C VAL A 48 -14.74 -16.15 -6.12
N ASP A 49 -15.62 -15.53 -6.89
CA ASP A 49 -16.98 -15.24 -6.47
C ASP A 49 -17.94 -16.43 -6.74
N SER A 50 -19.21 -16.26 -6.43
CA SER A 50 -20.25 -17.29 -6.61
C SER A 50 -20.52 -17.64 -8.09
N SER A 51 -20.07 -16.83 -9.04
CA SER A 51 -20.15 -17.09 -10.48
C SER A 51 -18.89 -17.83 -11.01
N GLY A 52 -17.86 -18.03 -10.17
CA GLY A 52 -16.56 -18.59 -10.56
C GLY A 52 -15.60 -17.55 -11.14
N ALA A 53 -15.94 -16.25 -11.11
CA ALA A 53 -15.05 -15.22 -11.61
C ALA A 53 -13.91 -14.95 -10.61
N LEU A 54 -12.69 -14.74 -11.12
CA LEU A 54 -11.52 -14.44 -10.32
C LEU A 54 -11.62 -13.04 -9.70
N VAL A 55 -11.74 -12.98 -8.39
CA VAL A 55 -11.79 -11.74 -7.61
C VAL A 55 -10.38 -11.30 -7.18
N GLY A 56 -9.51 -12.26 -6.84
CA GLY A 56 -8.16 -11.99 -6.40
C GLY A 56 -7.31 -13.24 -6.21
N ILE A 57 -6.06 -13.03 -5.81
CA ILE A 57 -5.11 -14.09 -5.44
C ILE A 57 -4.85 -14.01 -3.93
N THR A 58 -5.03 -15.11 -3.21
CA THR A 58 -4.81 -15.15 -1.78
C THR A 58 -3.34 -14.96 -1.45
N SER A 59 -3.03 -14.09 -0.49
CA SER A 59 -1.66 -13.72 -0.15
C SER A 59 -1.32 -14.00 1.30
N SER A 60 -2.16 -13.57 2.24
CA SER A 60 -1.85 -13.64 3.67
C SER A 60 -3.10 -13.81 4.53
N ILE A 61 -2.88 -14.18 5.77
CA ILE A 61 -3.90 -14.25 6.82
C ILE A 61 -3.53 -13.30 7.96
N ALA A 62 -4.54 -12.77 8.66
CA ALA A 62 -4.30 -12.14 9.94
C ALA A 62 -4.09 -13.23 10.99
N SER A 63 -2.93 -13.25 11.61
CA SER A 63 -2.58 -14.15 12.70
C SER A 63 -2.45 -13.38 14.00
N LEU A 64 -3.04 -13.87 15.07
CA LEU A 64 -2.74 -13.39 16.42
C LEU A 64 -1.47 -14.11 16.89
N THR A 65 -0.32 -13.49 16.75
CA THR A 65 0.88 -13.90 17.48
C THR A 65 0.75 -13.43 18.93
N SER A 66 0.31 -14.32 19.83
CA SER A 66 0.47 -14.09 21.26
C SER A 66 1.95 -14.20 21.61
N ASN A 67 2.56 -13.09 22.04
CA ASN A 67 3.89 -13.09 22.65
C ASN A 67 3.94 -14.13 23.78
N GLY A 68 4.70 -15.20 23.58
CA GLY A 68 5.22 -16.01 24.68
C GLY A 68 4.74 -17.44 24.82
N SER A 69 4.53 -18.21 23.73
CA SER A 69 4.52 -19.68 23.84
C SER A 69 4.88 -20.32 22.50
N SER A 70 6.03 -20.88 22.44
CA SER A 70 6.47 -21.81 21.40
C SER A 70 5.49 -22.98 21.30
N SER A 71 4.96 -23.24 20.10
CA SER A 71 4.13 -24.37 19.67
C SER A 71 2.62 -24.18 19.53
N GLY A 72 2.12 -22.98 19.37
CA GLY A 72 0.73 -22.77 18.96
C GLY A 72 0.64 -22.61 17.43
N GLN A 73 -0.05 -23.53 16.76
CA GLN A 73 -0.43 -23.40 15.36
C GLN A 73 -1.17 -22.08 15.19
N SER A 74 -0.56 -21.10 14.48
CA SER A 74 -1.18 -19.82 14.19
C SER A 74 -2.38 -20.07 13.28
N GLY A 75 -3.54 -20.26 13.87
CA GLY A 75 -4.79 -20.49 13.15
C GLY A 75 -5.30 -19.18 12.54
N ASN A 76 -6.00 -19.31 11.41
CA ASN A 76 -6.75 -18.21 10.83
C ASN A 76 -7.86 -17.75 11.80
N ILE A 77 -7.84 -16.49 12.20
CA ILE A 77 -8.88 -15.84 13.01
C ILE A 77 -10.13 -15.46 12.18
N GLY A 78 -10.29 -16.02 10.98
CA GLY A 78 -11.40 -15.71 10.09
C GLY A 78 -11.21 -14.45 9.25
N ILE A 79 -9.97 -13.95 9.13
CA ILE A 79 -9.62 -12.80 8.30
C ILE A 79 -8.48 -13.20 7.36
N GLY A 80 -8.77 -13.20 6.07
CA GLY A 80 -7.79 -13.41 5.00
C GLY A 80 -7.69 -12.19 4.09
N PHE A 81 -6.60 -12.11 3.35
CA PHE A 81 -6.34 -11.03 2.41
C PHE A 81 -5.98 -11.59 1.04
N ALA A 82 -6.50 -10.93 0.00
CA ALA A 82 -6.22 -11.28 -1.39
C ALA A 82 -5.84 -10.04 -2.20
N ILE A 83 -4.89 -10.21 -3.11
CA ILE A 83 -4.50 -9.19 -4.08
C ILE A 83 -5.62 -9.08 -5.12
N PRO A 84 -6.18 -7.89 -5.39
CA PRO A 84 -7.27 -7.72 -6.36
C PRO A 84 -6.89 -8.22 -7.76
N SER A 85 -7.82 -8.89 -8.44
CA SER A 85 -7.60 -9.44 -9.79
C SER A 85 -7.17 -8.39 -10.83
N ALA A 86 -7.65 -7.15 -10.71
CA ALA A 86 -7.23 -6.04 -11.56
C ALA A 86 -5.73 -5.73 -11.40
N GLN A 87 -5.23 -5.72 -10.16
CA GLN A 87 -3.82 -5.50 -9.88
C GLN A 87 -2.97 -6.68 -10.37
N VAL A 88 -3.43 -7.91 -10.14
CA VAL A 88 -2.76 -9.12 -10.67
C VAL A 88 -2.62 -9.04 -12.19
N LYS A 89 -3.71 -8.70 -12.88
CA LYS A 89 -3.73 -8.56 -14.34
C LYS A 89 -2.68 -7.54 -14.82
N SER A 90 -2.68 -6.33 -14.25
CA SER A 90 -1.73 -5.27 -14.62
C SER A 90 -0.27 -5.71 -14.43
N VAL A 91 0.04 -6.38 -13.31
CA VAL A 91 1.39 -6.90 -13.02
C VAL A 91 1.79 -7.98 -14.03
N VAL A 92 0.90 -8.95 -14.29
CA VAL A 92 1.18 -10.05 -15.23
C VAL A 92 1.38 -9.52 -16.64
N GLU A 93 0.56 -8.59 -17.12
CA GLU A 93 0.71 -7.98 -18.44
C GLU A 93 2.06 -7.25 -18.58
N GLN A 94 2.51 -6.53 -17.53
CA GLN A 94 3.84 -5.89 -17.54
C GLN A 94 4.97 -6.93 -17.57
N LEU A 95 4.87 -8.01 -16.80
CA LEU A 95 5.88 -9.07 -16.78
C LEU A 95 5.99 -9.78 -18.13
N ILE A 96 4.86 -10.07 -18.78
CA ILE A 96 4.85 -10.69 -20.10
C ILE A 96 5.45 -9.76 -21.17
N ALA A 97 5.11 -8.46 -21.11
CA ALA A 97 5.54 -7.50 -22.11
C ALA A 97 7.01 -7.06 -21.94
N ASN A 98 7.46 -6.87 -20.68
CA ASN A 98 8.72 -6.19 -20.39
C ASN A 98 9.68 -6.98 -19.50
N GLY A 99 9.25 -8.10 -18.94
CA GLY A 99 10.04 -8.90 -17.98
C GLY A 99 10.22 -8.23 -16.60
N THR A 100 9.72 -7.00 -16.43
CA THR A 100 9.83 -6.21 -15.20
C THR A 100 8.54 -5.46 -14.91
N VAL A 101 8.29 -5.16 -13.63
CA VAL A 101 7.15 -4.34 -13.19
C VAL A 101 7.65 -2.99 -12.73
N LYS A 102 7.04 -1.93 -13.24
CA LYS A 102 7.28 -0.57 -12.78
C LYS A 102 6.21 -0.19 -11.77
N HIS A 103 6.64 0.24 -10.60
CA HIS A 103 5.72 0.71 -9.57
C HIS A 103 5.48 2.21 -9.69
N PRO A 104 4.22 2.68 -9.58
CA PRO A 104 3.92 4.09 -9.60
C PRO A 104 4.40 4.77 -8.32
N GLN A 105 4.83 6.03 -8.44
CA GLN A 105 5.22 6.86 -7.31
C GLN A 105 4.90 8.34 -7.55
N LEU A 106 4.73 9.07 -6.45
CA LEU A 106 4.62 10.54 -6.44
C LEU A 106 5.99 11.21 -6.42
N GLY A 107 6.99 10.55 -5.84
CA GLY A 107 8.32 11.10 -5.60
C GLY A 107 8.35 12.10 -4.44
N ILE A 108 7.76 11.71 -3.33
CA ILE A 108 7.76 12.46 -2.06
C ILE A 108 8.21 11.58 -0.90
N ARG A 109 8.68 12.23 0.18
CA ARG A 109 8.71 11.63 1.52
C ARG A 109 7.53 12.19 2.30
N ALA A 110 6.79 11.31 2.94
CA ALA A 110 5.62 11.68 3.72
C ALA A 110 5.60 10.95 5.05
N SER A 111 5.10 11.62 6.08
CA SER A 111 4.79 11.04 7.38
C SER A 111 3.30 11.10 7.66
N ASN A 112 2.87 10.50 8.77
CA ASN A 112 1.51 10.66 9.23
C ASN A 112 1.32 12.10 9.75
N GLY A 113 0.31 12.79 9.24
CA GLY A 113 0.02 14.17 9.58
C GLY A 113 -1.43 14.37 9.96
N THR A 114 -1.68 15.46 10.70
CA THR A 114 -3.02 15.89 11.10
C THR A 114 -3.17 17.40 10.97
N SER A 115 -4.37 17.85 10.62
CA SER A 115 -4.75 19.26 10.68
C SER A 115 -6.13 19.36 11.33
N GLY A 116 -6.18 19.82 12.58
CA GLY A 116 -7.39 19.75 13.40
C GLY A 116 -7.85 18.29 13.57
N THR A 117 -9.04 17.97 13.06
CA THR A 117 -9.59 16.59 13.09
C THR A 117 -9.28 15.78 11.80
N GLN A 118 -8.63 16.39 10.81
CA GLN A 118 -8.35 15.79 9.53
C GLN A 118 -7.02 15.02 9.57
N LEU A 119 -7.08 13.72 9.26
CA LEU A 119 -5.92 12.85 9.11
C LEU A 119 -5.43 12.91 7.66
N GLY A 120 -4.14 12.65 7.46
CA GLY A 120 -3.58 12.59 6.11
C GLY A 120 -2.10 12.22 6.10
N ALA A 121 -1.51 12.25 4.91
CA ALA A 121 -0.08 12.12 4.69
C ALA A 121 0.55 13.52 4.55
N GLN A 122 1.40 13.91 5.49
CA GLN A 122 2.10 15.19 5.46
C GLN A 122 3.36 15.09 4.60
N VAL A 123 3.49 15.99 3.64
CA VAL A 123 4.66 16.05 2.75
C VAL A 123 5.85 16.64 3.50
N GLU A 124 6.89 15.84 3.70
CA GLU A 124 8.14 16.26 4.37
C GLU A 124 9.19 16.74 3.36
N ASP A 125 9.24 16.07 2.20
CA ASP A 125 10.21 16.38 1.16
C ASP A 125 9.67 15.97 -0.22
N ILE A 126 10.18 16.63 -1.27
CA ILE A 126 9.75 16.40 -2.65
C ILE A 126 10.98 16.22 -3.52
N THR A 127 11.05 15.10 -4.22
CA THR A 127 12.12 14.84 -5.17
C THR A 127 12.00 15.78 -6.37
N GLN A 128 13.07 16.47 -6.70
CA GLN A 128 13.10 17.40 -7.83
C GLN A 128 12.79 16.68 -9.14
N GLY A 129 11.92 17.26 -9.95
CA GLY A 129 11.49 16.68 -11.23
C GLY A 129 10.49 15.52 -11.12
N SER A 130 10.07 15.16 -9.88
CA SER A 130 9.07 14.13 -9.66
C SER A 130 7.67 14.56 -10.11
N ALA A 131 6.75 13.59 -10.16
CA ALA A 131 5.34 13.80 -10.41
C ALA A 131 4.72 14.84 -9.46
N ALA A 132 5.04 14.74 -8.17
CA ALA A 132 4.60 15.68 -7.14
C ALA A 132 5.13 17.11 -7.37
N ALA A 133 6.40 17.25 -7.74
CA ALA A 133 7.00 18.55 -8.05
C ALA A 133 6.32 19.20 -9.26
N GLN A 134 6.06 18.42 -10.31
CA GLN A 134 5.38 18.91 -11.52
C GLN A 134 3.93 19.34 -11.26
N ALA A 135 3.25 18.66 -10.34
CA ALA A 135 1.89 18.98 -9.94
C ALA A 135 1.78 20.16 -8.97
N GLY A 136 2.91 20.71 -8.50
CA GLY A 136 2.92 21.85 -7.60
C GLY A 136 2.66 21.52 -6.13
N LEU A 137 2.86 20.25 -5.72
CA LEU A 137 2.91 19.91 -4.31
C LEU A 137 4.04 20.69 -3.61
N GLN A 138 3.85 21.00 -2.34
CA GLN A 138 4.81 21.72 -1.52
C GLN A 138 5.08 20.99 -0.22
N LYS A 139 6.27 21.20 0.33
CA LYS A 139 6.59 20.74 1.69
C LYS A 139 5.63 21.34 2.70
N GLY A 140 5.10 20.52 3.58
CA GLY A 140 4.10 20.90 4.58
C GLY A 140 2.65 20.69 4.14
N ASP A 141 2.39 20.35 2.87
CA ASP A 141 1.07 19.97 2.40
C ASP A 141 0.58 18.71 3.13
N LEU A 142 -0.71 18.65 3.46
CA LEU A 142 -1.35 17.47 3.99
C LEU A 142 -2.24 16.85 2.91
N ILE A 143 -1.86 15.68 2.42
CA ILE A 143 -2.65 14.93 1.42
C ILE A 143 -3.74 14.17 2.17
N THR A 144 -5.01 14.48 1.88
CA THR A 144 -6.18 13.97 2.61
C THR A 144 -7.01 12.97 1.81
N ALA A 145 -6.89 12.98 0.47
CA ALA A 145 -7.55 11.99 -0.40
C ALA A 145 -6.82 11.84 -1.74
N ILE A 146 -7.01 10.68 -2.39
CA ILE A 146 -6.68 10.40 -3.79
C ILE A 146 -7.96 9.96 -4.50
N ASP A 147 -8.32 10.60 -5.61
CA ASP A 147 -9.52 10.31 -6.40
C ASP A 147 -10.78 10.17 -5.51
N GLY A 148 -10.90 11.04 -4.49
CA GLY A 148 -11.98 11.02 -3.51
C GLY A 148 -11.88 9.93 -2.44
N THR A 149 -10.91 9.03 -2.51
CA THR A 149 -10.67 8.01 -1.48
C THR A 149 -9.82 8.61 -0.35
N PRO A 150 -10.30 8.60 0.91
CA PRO A 150 -9.58 9.20 2.03
C PRO A 150 -8.19 8.59 2.25
N VAL A 151 -7.20 9.44 2.51
CA VAL A 151 -5.85 9.11 2.97
C VAL A 151 -5.78 9.40 4.45
N VAL A 152 -5.54 8.37 5.27
CA VAL A 152 -5.48 8.49 6.73
C VAL A 152 -4.05 8.58 7.28
N GLY A 153 -3.05 8.43 6.41
CA GLY A 153 -1.62 8.50 6.75
C GLY A 153 -0.73 8.13 5.58
N SER A 154 0.58 8.18 5.79
CA SER A 154 1.59 7.91 4.75
C SER A 154 1.48 6.51 4.14
N GLU A 155 1.23 5.48 4.94
CA GLU A 155 1.04 4.11 4.47
C GLU A 155 -0.19 3.98 3.57
N SER A 156 -1.31 4.62 3.96
CA SER A 156 -2.53 4.67 3.15
C SER A 156 -2.28 5.35 1.81
N LEU A 157 -1.50 6.43 1.79
CA LEU A 157 -1.08 7.11 0.56
C LEU A 157 -0.28 6.18 -0.35
N VAL A 158 0.73 5.49 0.19
CA VAL A 158 1.57 4.56 -0.56
C VAL A 158 0.73 3.41 -1.15
N ALA A 159 -0.18 2.82 -0.35
CA ALA A 159 -1.04 1.74 -0.81
C ALA A 159 -1.95 2.18 -1.97
N GLN A 160 -2.54 3.37 -1.86
CA GLN A 160 -3.43 3.90 -2.89
C GLN A 160 -2.64 4.26 -4.16
N VAL A 161 -1.47 4.90 -4.05
CA VAL A 161 -0.61 5.17 -5.22
C VAL A 161 -0.22 3.86 -5.92
N ARG A 162 0.21 2.84 -5.16
CA ARG A 162 0.60 1.52 -5.72
C ARG A 162 -0.54 0.74 -6.36
N SER A 163 -1.79 1.08 -6.08
CA SER A 163 -2.95 0.45 -6.74
C SER A 163 -3.23 0.97 -8.15
N HIS A 164 -2.58 2.05 -8.54
CA HIS A 164 -2.68 2.64 -9.89
C HIS A 164 -1.55 2.15 -10.81
N GLU A 165 -1.59 2.58 -12.05
CA GLU A 165 -0.56 2.34 -13.06
C GLU A 165 0.37 3.54 -13.22
N VAL A 166 1.59 3.29 -13.66
CA VAL A 166 2.52 4.37 -14.05
C VAL A 166 1.93 5.16 -15.22
N GLY A 167 1.99 6.49 -15.14
CA GLY A 167 1.39 7.38 -16.15
C GLY A 167 -0.09 7.69 -15.93
N LYS A 168 -0.73 7.08 -14.94
CA LYS A 168 -2.12 7.40 -14.58
C LYS A 168 -2.18 8.80 -13.96
N GLU A 169 -3.12 9.62 -14.44
CA GLU A 169 -3.48 10.88 -13.78
C GLU A 169 -4.43 10.58 -12.62
N VAL A 170 -4.08 11.09 -11.43
CA VAL A 170 -4.89 11.02 -10.20
C VAL A 170 -5.12 12.43 -9.67
N THR A 171 -6.21 12.63 -8.94
CA THR A 171 -6.51 13.89 -8.27
C THR A 171 -6.21 13.77 -6.78
N LEU A 172 -5.29 14.59 -6.28
CA LEU A 172 -4.98 14.69 -4.85
C LEU A 172 -5.80 15.82 -4.22
N SER A 173 -6.52 15.53 -3.15
CA SER A 173 -7.06 16.56 -2.27
C SER A 173 -6.00 16.91 -1.23
N VAL A 174 -5.61 18.16 -1.19
CA VAL A 174 -4.47 18.65 -0.38
C VAL A 174 -4.93 19.80 0.49
N LEU A 175 -4.55 19.79 1.75
CA LEU A 175 -4.72 20.91 2.66
C LEU A 175 -3.37 21.63 2.81
N ARG A 176 -3.33 22.90 2.38
CA ARG A 176 -2.18 23.81 2.50
C ARG A 176 -2.52 24.95 3.44
N GLY A 177 -2.04 24.85 4.68
CA GLY A 177 -2.50 25.75 5.75
C GLY A 177 -3.98 25.56 6.03
N SER A 178 -4.82 26.54 5.68
CA SER A 178 -6.29 26.48 5.82
C SER A 178 -7.03 26.30 4.47
N GLU A 179 -6.30 26.22 3.37
CA GLU A 179 -6.87 26.13 2.01
C GLU A 179 -6.89 24.68 1.52
N THR A 180 -8.04 24.26 1.00
CA THR A 180 -8.16 22.94 0.34
C THR A 180 -7.96 23.12 -1.16
N LEU A 181 -7.00 22.38 -1.70
CA LEU A 181 -6.61 22.38 -3.11
C LEU A 181 -6.86 21.00 -3.73
N GLU A 182 -7.19 20.98 -5.02
CA GLU A 182 -7.17 19.78 -5.83
C GLU A 182 -6.02 19.86 -6.83
N LEU A 183 -5.10 18.91 -6.76
CA LEU A 183 -3.94 18.84 -7.62
C LEU A 183 -4.02 17.59 -8.50
N LYS A 184 -3.92 17.77 -9.81
CA LYS A 184 -3.81 16.65 -10.76
C LYS A 184 -2.36 16.24 -10.90
N VAL A 185 -2.09 14.99 -10.69
CA VAL A 185 -0.74 14.41 -10.67
C VAL A 185 -0.68 13.22 -11.61
N THR A 186 0.22 13.23 -12.57
CA THR A 186 0.53 12.05 -13.39
C THR A 186 1.58 11.20 -12.68
N LEU A 187 1.23 10.00 -12.24
CA LEU A 187 2.13 9.13 -11.48
C LEU A 187 3.37 8.75 -12.28
N GLY A 188 4.55 8.97 -11.69
CA GLY A 188 5.83 8.56 -12.26
C GLY A 188 6.18 7.11 -11.97
N ALA A 189 7.20 6.57 -12.64
CA ALA A 189 7.77 5.26 -12.31
C ALA A 189 8.79 5.39 -11.17
N ALA A 190 8.79 4.43 -10.24
CA ALA A 190 9.90 4.25 -9.32
C ALA A 190 11.13 3.77 -10.13
N ASN A 191 12.29 4.39 -9.85
CA ASN A 191 13.57 3.98 -10.42
C ASN A 191 14.13 2.78 -9.67
#